data_6b83300e2a4d5134c94f6e081de2bf8b
#
_entry.id   6b83300e2a4d5134c94f6e081de2bf8b
#
_cell.length_a   1.000
_cell.length_b   1.000
_cell.length_c   1.000
_cell.angle_alpha   90.00
_cell.angle_beta   90.00
_cell.angle_gamma   90.00
#
_symmetry.space_group_name_H-M   'P 1'
#
loop_
_entity.id
_entity.type
_entity.pdbx_description
1 polymer ?
#
loop_
_entity_poly.entity_id
_entity_poly.type
_entity_poly.pdbx_seq_one_letter_code
_entity_poly.pdbx_strand_id
1 'polypeptide(L)'
;EKIKDRPEGKLVLVTAVNPTPAGEGKTTISVGLGEAMGVLNKKAVLALREPSLGPCFGIKGGAAGGGYAQLIPMEELNLHFTGDFHAITSANNLLAAMLDNHIHQGNALRIDTNQIVWKRCVDMNDRALRNIVVGLGAKADGVVREDHFVISVASEIMAILCLANDLNDLKEMLGRIIVAYNYDGEPVTAKDLKAVGSMAALLKDAIKPNMIQTLEHTPAIVHGGPFANIAHGCNSVRATKMALKMADIVITEAGFGADLGAEKFFDIKCRKAGLTPSAVVLVSTVKAMKYNGGVAKKDLPEKNMEALKKGIVNLEKHIENLQKYGVPIVVTLNKYVTDSEEELAYIKDFCESRGCEFALAEVWEHGGQGGVELANKVLNILENKESNFKVLYPDEYTLKQKIETISKEIYGADGVTYSAAAEKALARIEAMGMGHLPVCMAKNQYSLS
;
A
#
# COMPACT_ATOMS: atom_id res chain seq x y z
N GLU A 1 18.56 -1.32 -18.31
CA GLU A 1 19.11 -0.63 -19.50
C GLU A 1 18.47 -1.10 -20.80
N LYS A 2 18.37 -2.41 -21.09
CA LYS A 2 17.86 -2.94 -22.38
C LYS A 2 16.41 -2.54 -22.73
N ILE A 3 15.59 -2.12 -21.77
CA ILE A 3 14.19 -1.73 -21.98
C ILE A 3 13.91 -0.24 -21.74
N LYS A 4 14.92 0.55 -21.41
CA LYS A 4 14.78 1.96 -20.99
C LYS A 4 14.04 2.81 -22.03
N ASP A 5 14.34 2.60 -23.31
CA ASP A 5 13.83 3.41 -24.41
C ASP A 5 12.52 2.86 -25.03
N ARG A 6 11.96 1.79 -24.46
CA ARG A 6 10.64 1.29 -24.90
C ARG A 6 9.53 2.26 -24.50
N PRO A 7 8.44 2.35 -25.27
CA PRO A 7 7.26 3.10 -24.87
C PRO A 7 6.68 2.51 -23.58
N GLU A 8 6.03 3.34 -22.80
CA GLU A 8 5.33 2.90 -21.59
C GLU A 8 3.93 2.38 -21.90
N GLY A 9 3.56 1.28 -21.25
CA GLY A 9 2.21 0.75 -21.28
C GLY A 9 1.23 1.58 -20.46
N LYS A 10 -0.03 1.16 -20.46
CA LYS A 10 -1.11 1.76 -19.67
C LYS A 10 -1.12 1.21 -18.26
N LEU A 11 -1.25 2.08 -17.26
CA LEU A 11 -1.27 1.71 -15.84
C LEU A 11 -2.71 1.59 -15.32
N VAL A 12 -3.06 0.41 -14.82
CA VAL A 12 -4.37 0.11 -14.22
C VAL A 12 -4.19 -0.15 -12.74
N LEU A 13 -4.88 0.64 -11.91
CA LEU A 13 -4.92 0.43 -10.46
C LEU A 13 -6.11 -0.46 -10.10
N VAL A 14 -5.86 -1.53 -9.34
CA VAL A 14 -6.90 -2.32 -8.66
C VAL A 14 -6.97 -1.90 -7.20
N THR A 15 -8.13 -1.46 -6.76
CA THR A 15 -8.42 -1.10 -5.38
C THR A 15 -9.74 -1.73 -4.95
N ALA A 16 -10.19 -1.49 -3.72
CA ALA A 16 -11.43 -2.09 -3.22
C ALA A 16 -12.20 -1.13 -2.31
N VAL A 17 -13.40 -1.51 -1.94
CA VAL A 17 -14.13 -0.91 -0.82
C VAL A 17 -13.43 -1.21 0.50
N ASN A 18 -13.91 -0.66 1.63
CA ASN A 18 -13.34 -0.97 2.95
C ASN A 18 -13.31 -2.49 3.18
N PRO A 19 -12.23 -3.02 3.77
CA PRO A 19 -12.13 -4.45 4.02
C PRO A 19 -13.20 -4.93 5.01
N THR A 20 -13.76 -6.11 4.72
CA THR A 20 -14.70 -6.81 5.58
C THR A 20 -14.13 -8.13 6.08
N PRO A 21 -14.73 -8.76 7.11
CA PRO A 21 -14.26 -10.06 7.58
C PRO A 21 -14.38 -11.20 6.55
N ALA A 22 -15.14 -10.99 5.47
CA ALA A 22 -15.25 -11.95 4.37
C ALA A 22 -14.11 -11.84 3.34
N GLY A 23 -13.43 -10.69 3.30
CA GLY A 23 -12.47 -10.32 2.27
C GLY A 23 -13.13 -9.95 0.94
N GLU A 24 -12.53 -9.03 0.20
CA GLU A 24 -13.05 -8.56 -1.10
C GLU A 24 -12.37 -9.27 -2.28
N GLY A 25 -11.23 -9.92 -2.04
CA GLY A 25 -10.49 -10.66 -3.05
C GLY A 25 -9.70 -9.78 -4.03
N LYS A 26 -9.25 -8.61 -3.61
CA LYS A 26 -8.54 -7.65 -4.47
C LYS A 26 -7.34 -8.26 -5.20
N THR A 27 -6.44 -8.98 -4.51
CA THR A 27 -5.28 -9.61 -5.13
C THR A 27 -5.70 -10.71 -6.10
N THR A 28 -6.72 -11.50 -5.77
CA THR A 28 -7.29 -12.50 -6.66
C THR A 28 -7.84 -11.86 -7.95
N ILE A 29 -8.56 -10.75 -7.83
CA ILE A 29 -9.04 -9.98 -8.99
C ILE A 29 -7.87 -9.39 -9.80
N SER A 30 -6.83 -8.87 -9.14
CA SER A 30 -5.65 -8.34 -9.85
C SER A 30 -4.96 -9.42 -10.68
N VAL A 31 -4.75 -10.59 -10.09
CA VAL A 31 -4.13 -11.74 -10.77
C VAL A 31 -5.03 -12.25 -11.90
N GLY A 32 -6.30 -12.50 -11.63
CA GLY A 32 -7.25 -12.98 -12.63
C GLY A 32 -7.47 -12.00 -13.78
N LEU A 33 -7.44 -10.69 -13.54
CA LEU A 33 -7.47 -9.69 -14.60
C LEU A 33 -6.22 -9.79 -15.50
N GLY A 34 -5.04 -10.00 -14.91
CA GLY A 34 -3.81 -10.22 -15.66
C GLY A 34 -3.88 -11.47 -16.53
N GLU A 35 -4.39 -12.58 -15.99
CA GLU A 35 -4.63 -13.82 -16.72
C GLU A 35 -5.67 -13.63 -17.84
N ALA A 36 -6.76 -12.92 -17.57
CA ALA A 36 -7.79 -12.60 -18.56
C ALA A 36 -7.25 -11.77 -19.74
N MET A 37 -6.31 -10.84 -19.47
CA MET A 37 -5.59 -10.14 -20.55
C MET A 37 -4.83 -11.13 -21.44
N GLY A 38 -4.20 -12.16 -20.84
CA GLY A 38 -3.55 -13.25 -21.57
C GLY A 38 -4.52 -14.04 -22.44
N VAL A 39 -5.70 -14.40 -21.92
CA VAL A 39 -6.79 -15.05 -22.67
C VAL A 39 -7.19 -14.23 -23.89
N LEU A 40 -7.19 -12.91 -23.77
CA LEU A 40 -7.49 -11.97 -24.86
C LEU A 40 -6.27 -11.62 -25.74
N ASN A 41 -5.17 -12.36 -25.59
CA ASN A 41 -3.91 -12.12 -26.33
C ASN A 41 -3.35 -10.70 -26.15
N LYS A 42 -3.56 -10.08 -24.99
CA LYS A 42 -2.98 -8.78 -24.62
C LYS A 42 -1.74 -8.97 -23.78
N LYS A 43 -0.72 -8.14 -23.99
CA LYS A 43 0.52 -8.16 -23.22
C LYS A 43 0.33 -7.41 -21.92
N ALA A 44 0.10 -8.14 -20.85
CA ALA A 44 -0.04 -7.59 -19.50
C ALA A 44 1.07 -8.08 -18.57
N VAL A 45 1.40 -7.25 -17.57
CA VAL A 45 2.30 -7.56 -16.45
C VAL A 45 1.65 -7.09 -15.16
N LEU A 46 1.72 -7.93 -14.14
CA LEU A 46 1.32 -7.57 -12.78
C LEU A 46 2.47 -6.88 -12.05
N ALA A 47 2.18 -5.85 -11.27
CA ALA A 47 3.14 -5.20 -10.37
C ALA A 47 2.53 -5.16 -8.95
N LEU A 48 2.96 -6.09 -8.09
CA LEU A 48 2.29 -6.40 -6.83
C LEU A 48 3.24 -6.25 -5.63
N ARG A 49 2.64 -6.22 -4.43
CA ARG A 49 3.39 -6.22 -3.17
C ARG A 49 3.78 -7.65 -2.78
N GLU A 50 4.93 -7.74 -2.12
CA GLU A 50 5.37 -8.95 -1.43
C GLU A 50 4.63 -9.08 -0.07
N PRO A 51 4.15 -10.26 0.33
CA PRO A 51 3.50 -10.46 1.62
C PRO A 51 4.51 -10.50 2.78
N SER A 52 4.10 -9.97 3.94
CA SER A 52 4.84 -10.04 5.20
C SER A 52 4.53 -11.34 5.96
N LEU A 53 5.50 -11.90 6.67
CA LEU A 53 5.35 -13.13 7.45
C LEU A 53 4.27 -13.01 8.54
N GLY A 54 4.22 -11.91 9.27
CA GLY A 54 3.23 -11.71 10.33
C GLY A 54 1.79 -11.94 9.85
N PRO A 55 1.31 -11.25 8.80
CA PRO A 55 0.01 -11.53 8.20
C PRO A 55 -0.16 -12.93 7.63
N CYS A 56 0.88 -13.54 7.05
CA CYS A 56 0.81 -14.90 6.51
C CYS A 56 0.48 -15.93 7.60
N PHE A 57 1.08 -15.79 8.79
CA PHE A 57 0.79 -16.63 9.96
C PHE A 57 -0.37 -16.10 10.82
N GLY A 58 -0.99 -15.00 10.44
CA GLY A 58 -2.12 -14.36 11.14
C GLY A 58 -3.49 -14.67 10.52
N ILE A 59 -4.47 -13.87 10.90
CA ILE A 59 -5.86 -14.00 10.42
C ILE A 59 -5.98 -13.79 8.91
N LYS A 60 -5.12 -12.96 8.33
CA LYS A 60 -5.18 -12.62 6.90
C LYS A 60 -4.71 -13.75 6.00
N GLY A 61 -3.77 -14.58 6.47
CA GLY A 61 -3.09 -15.58 5.63
C GLY A 61 -2.19 -14.95 4.57
N GLY A 62 -1.82 -15.70 3.54
CA GLY A 62 -0.95 -15.28 2.45
C GLY A 62 -1.61 -14.25 1.50
N ALA A 63 -0.80 -13.70 0.60
CA ALA A 63 -1.22 -12.67 -0.36
C ALA A 63 -0.75 -12.96 -1.79
N ALA A 64 -0.92 -14.21 -2.25
CA ALA A 64 -0.54 -14.67 -3.59
C ALA A 64 -1.73 -14.81 -4.56
N GLY A 65 -2.92 -14.30 -4.20
CA GLY A 65 -4.17 -14.59 -4.89
C GLY A 65 -4.86 -15.84 -4.32
N GLY A 66 -5.74 -16.47 -5.08
CA GLY A 66 -6.44 -17.66 -4.63
C GLY A 66 -7.19 -18.37 -5.74
N GLY A 67 -7.52 -19.64 -5.53
CA GLY A 67 -8.11 -20.49 -6.56
C GLY A 67 -7.21 -20.61 -7.77
N TYR A 68 -7.78 -20.48 -8.96
CA TYR A 68 -7.03 -20.48 -10.20
C TYR A 68 -6.32 -19.16 -10.51
N ALA A 69 -6.71 -18.05 -9.89
CA ALA A 69 -6.05 -16.75 -10.01
C ALA A 69 -4.95 -16.60 -8.94
N GLN A 70 -3.79 -17.22 -9.16
CA GLN A 70 -2.74 -17.34 -8.18
C GLN A 70 -1.34 -17.12 -8.76
N LEU A 71 -0.49 -16.46 -7.96
CA LEU A 71 0.96 -16.33 -8.22
C LEU A 71 1.70 -17.62 -7.84
N ILE A 72 2.73 -17.96 -8.59
CA ILE A 72 3.62 -19.09 -8.33
C ILE A 72 5.09 -18.64 -8.38
N PRO A 73 5.95 -19.13 -7.46
CA PRO A 73 5.68 -20.12 -6.39
C PRO A 73 5.01 -19.47 -5.16
N MET A 74 3.85 -19.96 -4.76
CA MET A 74 3.02 -19.35 -3.70
C MET A 74 3.64 -19.52 -2.31
N GLU A 75 4.14 -20.70 -2.01
CA GLU A 75 4.72 -21.02 -0.70
C GLU A 75 5.95 -20.16 -0.42
N GLU A 76 6.89 -20.06 -1.36
CA GLU A 76 8.09 -19.25 -1.21
C GLU A 76 7.75 -17.78 -1.10
N LEU A 77 6.80 -17.30 -1.92
CA LEU A 77 6.33 -15.91 -1.89
C LEU A 77 5.78 -15.52 -0.52
N ASN A 78 5.03 -16.40 0.12
CA ASN A 78 4.43 -16.16 1.44
C ASN A 78 5.40 -16.33 2.62
N LEU A 79 6.60 -16.83 2.38
CA LEU A 79 7.63 -17.01 3.40
C LEU A 79 8.77 -16.00 3.23
N HIS A 80 10.01 -16.47 3.10
CA HIS A 80 11.17 -15.58 2.96
C HIS A 80 11.41 -15.11 1.54
N PHE A 81 10.83 -15.77 0.55
CA PHE A 81 10.95 -15.50 -0.87
C PHE A 81 12.41 -15.26 -1.31
N THR A 82 12.79 -14.04 -1.62
CA THR A 82 14.16 -13.64 -2.01
C THR A 82 14.94 -12.98 -0.88
N GLY A 83 14.34 -12.85 0.30
CA GLY A 83 14.99 -12.27 1.48
C GLY A 83 14.94 -10.74 1.57
N ASP A 84 14.12 -10.08 0.75
CA ASP A 84 14.01 -8.61 0.73
C ASP A 84 13.57 -8.07 2.10
N PHE A 85 12.59 -8.69 2.74
CA PHE A 85 12.12 -8.26 4.06
C PHE A 85 13.14 -8.54 5.15
N HIS A 86 13.89 -9.63 5.04
CA HIS A 86 15.00 -9.89 5.95
C HIS A 86 16.11 -8.84 5.82
N ALA A 87 16.43 -8.42 4.59
CA ALA A 87 17.40 -7.35 4.36
C ALA A 87 16.94 -6.02 4.95
N ILE A 88 15.64 -5.69 4.82
CA ILE A 88 15.04 -4.49 5.42
C ILE A 88 15.11 -4.56 6.95
N THR A 89 14.72 -5.69 7.55
CA THR A 89 14.80 -5.92 9.00
C THR A 89 16.23 -5.75 9.50
N SER A 90 17.20 -6.33 8.78
CA SER A 90 18.62 -6.24 9.13
C SER A 90 19.15 -4.81 9.03
N ALA A 91 18.81 -4.06 7.99
CA ALA A 91 19.21 -2.65 7.83
C ALA A 91 18.58 -1.75 8.91
N ASN A 92 17.30 -1.98 9.24
CA ASN A 92 16.61 -1.26 10.29
C ASN A 92 17.26 -1.47 11.67
N ASN A 93 17.56 -2.71 12.00
CA ASN A 93 18.13 -3.05 13.31
C ASN A 93 19.62 -2.70 13.39
N LEU A 94 20.33 -2.71 12.26
CA LEU A 94 21.69 -2.16 12.18
C LEU A 94 21.69 -0.67 12.57
N LEU A 95 20.78 0.13 12.03
CA LEU A 95 20.67 1.55 12.36
C LEU A 95 20.36 1.76 13.85
N ALA A 96 19.46 0.95 14.42
CA ALA A 96 19.16 1.00 15.86
C ALA A 96 20.38 0.64 16.72
N ALA A 97 21.13 -0.39 16.33
CA ALA A 97 22.35 -0.80 17.04
C ALA A 97 23.46 0.27 16.94
N MET A 98 23.61 0.90 15.78
CA MET A 98 24.58 1.99 15.57
C MET A 98 24.22 3.23 16.40
N LEU A 99 22.93 3.55 16.54
CA LEU A 99 22.44 4.62 17.40
C LEU A 99 22.80 4.36 18.86
N ASP A 100 22.47 3.18 19.39
CA ASP A 100 22.80 2.81 20.77
C ASP A 100 24.31 2.77 21.02
N ASN A 101 25.08 2.24 20.07
CA ASN A 101 26.54 2.24 20.16
C ASN A 101 27.13 3.66 20.16
N HIS A 102 26.58 4.58 19.35
CA HIS A 102 27.02 5.98 19.33
C HIS A 102 26.82 6.64 20.69
N ILE A 103 25.65 6.44 21.32
CA ILE A 103 25.36 6.96 22.67
C ILE A 103 26.33 6.37 23.70
N HIS A 104 26.57 5.05 23.62
CA HIS A 104 27.45 4.34 24.54
C HIS A 104 28.92 4.80 24.43
N GLN A 105 29.39 5.08 23.22
CA GLN A 105 30.78 5.49 22.92
C GLN A 105 31.03 7.00 23.09
N GLY A 106 30.26 7.66 23.90
CA GLY A 106 30.49 9.05 24.30
C GLY A 106 29.56 10.08 23.71
N ASN A 107 28.60 9.65 22.90
CA ASN A 107 27.48 10.49 22.40
C ASN A 107 27.92 11.85 21.82
N ALA A 108 28.87 11.82 20.88
CA ALA A 108 29.45 13.04 20.29
C ALA A 108 28.38 13.92 19.58
N LEU A 109 27.29 13.34 19.12
CA LEU A 109 26.16 14.07 18.53
C LEU A 109 25.18 14.63 19.57
N ARG A 110 25.47 14.43 20.88
CA ARG A 110 24.66 14.93 21.99
C ARG A 110 23.18 14.51 21.91
N ILE A 111 22.92 13.25 21.47
CA ILE A 111 21.58 12.72 21.37
C ILE A 111 20.89 12.71 22.75
N ASP A 112 19.68 13.25 22.78
CA ASP A 112 18.82 13.14 23.99
C ASP A 112 18.15 11.74 23.94
N THR A 113 18.49 10.90 24.92
CA THR A 113 17.96 9.53 25.02
C THR A 113 16.45 9.46 25.21
N ASN A 114 15.81 10.57 25.64
CA ASN A 114 14.35 10.69 25.72
C ASN A 114 13.70 11.14 24.40
N GLN A 115 14.50 11.50 23.39
CA GLN A 115 14.03 11.98 22.09
C GLN A 115 14.44 11.05 20.93
N ILE A 116 14.67 9.78 21.23
CA ILE A 116 14.92 8.74 20.20
C ILE A 116 13.58 8.38 19.55
N VAL A 117 13.51 8.51 18.22
CA VAL A 117 12.30 8.20 17.41
C VAL A 117 12.45 6.93 16.58
N TRP A 118 13.68 6.47 16.34
CA TRP A 118 13.95 5.25 15.60
C TRP A 118 13.62 4.02 16.42
N LYS A 119 12.93 3.06 15.79
CA LYS A 119 12.47 1.83 16.44
C LYS A 119 13.15 0.61 15.82
N ARG A 120 13.23 -0.48 16.58
CA ARG A 120 13.58 -1.81 16.07
C ARG A 120 12.42 -2.39 15.26
N CYS A 121 12.69 -3.43 14.48
CA CYS A 121 11.64 -4.14 13.77
C CYS A 121 11.86 -5.65 13.75
N VAL A 122 10.77 -6.38 13.57
CA VAL A 122 10.72 -7.82 13.34
C VAL A 122 9.56 -8.11 12.39
N ASP A 123 9.72 -9.04 11.45
CA ASP A 123 8.65 -9.35 10.49
C ASP A 123 7.65 -10.36 11.07
N MET A 124 7.09 -10.02 12.23
CA MET A 124 6.11 -10.83 12.94
C MET A 124 5.16 -9.92 13.74
N ASN A 125 3.91 -10.37 13.89
CA ASN A 125 2.96 -9.72 14.79
C ASN A 125 3.24 -10.17 16.23
N ASP A 126 4.00 -9.38 16.98
CA ASP A 126 4.30 -9.66 18.38
C ASP A 126 3.87 -8.50 19.29
N ARG A 127 2.79 -8.73 20.03
CA ARG A 127 2.22 -7.73 20.93
C ARG A 127 3.12 -7.43 22.14
N ALA A 128 3.89 -8.42 22.60
CA ALA A 128 4.74 -8.27 23.77
C ALA A 128 5.93 -7.33 23.53
N LEU A 129 6.33 -7.16 22.26
CA LEU A 129 7.45 -6.30 21.88
C LEU A 129 7.04 -4.83 21.61
N ARG A 130 5.79 -4.46 21.84
CA ARG A 130 5.32 -3.08 21.58
C ARG A 130 5.91 -2.04 22.51
N ASN A 131 6.16 -2.41 23.77
CA ASN A 131 6.82 -1.58 24.76
C ASN A 131 7.78 -2.47 25.54
N ILE A 132 9.07 -2.19 25.43
CA ILE A 132 10.14 -2.94 26.06
C ILE A 132 11.14 -1.98 26.72
N VAL A 133 11.98 -2.50 27.59
CA VAL A 133 13.12 -1.79 28.13
C VAL A 133 14.39 -2.42 27.59
N VAL A 134 15.28 -1.61 27.04
CA VAL A 134 16.59 -2.03 26.53
C VAL A 134 17.72 -1.48 27.41
N GLY A 135 18.93 -2.05 27.28
CA GLY A 135 20.11 -1.60 28.00
C GLY A 135 20.14 -1.97 29.49
N LEU A 136 19.32 -2.97 29.89
CA LEU A 136 19.35 -3.49 31.28
C LEU A 136 20.64 -4.27 31.53
N GLY A 137 21.19 -4.11 32.75
CA GLY A 137 22.38 -4.84 33.17
C GLY A 137 23.50 -3.89 33.66
N ALA A 138 24.73 -4.15 33.23
CA ALA A 138 25.90 -3.33 33.60
C ALA A 138 26.07 -2.12 32.68
N LYS A 139 27.00 -1.23 33.02
CA LYS A 139 27.34 -0.06 32.21
C LYS A 139 27.70 -0.43 30.75
N ALA A 140 28.27 -1.62 30.53
CA ALA A 140 28.61 -2.11 29.18
C ALA A 140 27.40 -2.47 28.34
N ASP A 141 26.21 -2.65 28.92
CA ASP A 141 24.99 -3.04 28.22
C ASP A 141 24.24 -1.84 27.61
N GLY A 142 24.75 -0.62 27.85
CA GLY A 142 24.20 0.61 27.24
C GLY A 142 23.39 1.47 28.21
N VAL A 143 22.56 2.34 27.67
CA VAL A 143 21.69 3.25 28.43
C VAL A 143 20.30 2.65 28.56
N VAL A 144 19.82 2.51 29.80
CA VAL A 144 18.46 1.98 30.06
C VAL A 144 17.43 2.97 29.52
N ARG A 145 16.59 2.51 28.60
CA ARG A 145 15.51 3.32 28.00
C ARG A 145 14.35 2.45 27.50
N GLU A 146 13.23 3.09 27.31
CA GLU A 146 12.11 2.47 26.59
C GLU A 146 12.43 2.34 25.09
N ASP A 147 12.01 1.25 24.51
CA ASP A 147 12.07 0.99 23.06
C ASP A 147 10.85 0.13 22.66
N HIS A 148 10.69 -0.14 21.37
CA HIS A 148 9.70 -1.07 20.87
C HIS A 148 10.06 -1.62 19.49
N PHE A 149 9.43 -2.73 19.12
CA PHE A 149 9.51 -3.30 17.78
C PHE A 149 8.26 -2.95 16.98
N VAL A 150 8.46 -2.45 15.78
CA VAL A 150 7.43 -2.39 14.73
C VAL A 150 7.56 -3.60 13.82
N ILE A 151 6.51 -3.93 13.06
CA ILE A 151 6.62 -4.95 12.02
C ILE A 151 7.47 -4.42 10.86
N SER A 152 8.25 -5.26 10.19
CA SER A 152 9.20 -4.82 9.14
C SER A 152 8.55 -4.02 8.02
N VAL A 153 7.29 -4.32 7.67
CA VAL A 153 6.51 -3.56 6.68
C VAL A 153 6.06 -2.17 7.14
N ALA A 154 6.26 -1.85 8.43
CA ALA A 154 6.07 -0.52 9.02
C ALA A 154 7.38 0.29 9.10
N SER A 155 8.51 -0.32 8.83
CA SER A 155 9.80 0.37 8.81
C SER A 155 9.83 1.46 7.74
N GLU A 156 10.40 2.61 8.06
CA GLU A 156 10.67 3.66 7.06
C GLU A 156 11.55 3.15 5.91
N ILE A 157 12.43 2.18 6.18
CA ILE A 157 13.29 1.58 5.15
C ILE A 157 12.45 0.83 4.11
N MET A 158 11.36 0.17 4.51
CA MET A 158 10.41 -0.43 3.57
C MET A 158 9.80 0.62 2.63
N ALA A 159 9.35 1.74 3.18
CA ALA A 159 8.79 2.84 2.39
C ALA A 159 9.85 3.46 1.46
N ILE A 160 11.06 3.68 1.97
CA ILE A 160 12.18 4.21 1.20
C ILE A 160 12.54 3.28 0.03
N LEU A 161 12.69 1.98 0.27
CA LEU A 161 12.97 0.98 -0.79
C LEU A 161 11.89 1.02 -1.88
N CYS A 162 10.62 1.18 -1.50
CA CYS A 162 9.51 1.26 -2.45
C CYS A 162 9.41 2.58 -3.21
N LEU A 163 9.94 3.67 -2.68
CA LEU A 163 9.90 5.01 -3.31
C LEU A 163 11.19 5.37 -4.05
N ALA A 164 12.29 4.65 -3.82
CA ALA A 164 13.57 4.91 -4.48
C ALA A 164 13.56 4.50 -5.97
N ASN A 165 14.18 5.31 -6.80
CA ASN A 165 14.36 5.02 -8.23
C ASN A 165 15.54 4.08 -8.49
N ASP A 166 16.63 4.25 -7.74
CA ASP A 166 17.86 3.46 -7.88
C ASP A 166 18.64 3.43 -6.55
N LEU A 167 19.85 2.83 -6.58
CA LEU A 167 20.66 2.68 -5.39
C LEU A 167 21.20 4.04 -4.86
N ASN A 168 21.43 5.03 -5.72
CA ASN A 168 21.89 6.34 -5.29
C ASN A 168 20.77 7.11 -4.60
N ASP A 169 19.58 7.12 -5.21
CA ASP A 169 18.36 7.69 -4.59
C ASP A 169 18.04 7.00 -3.26
N LEU A 170 18.17 5.66 -3.19
CA LEU A 170 18.06 4.90 -1.95
C LEU A 170 19.01 5.42 -0.86
N LYS A 171 20.28 5.60 -1.18
CA LYS A 171 21.28 6.12 -0.22
C LYS A 171 20.96 7.54 0.25
N GLU A 172 20.51 8.41 -0.64
CA GLU A 172 20.12 9.77 -0.29
C GLU A 172 18.91 9.76 0.66
N MET A 173 17.90 8.94 0.36
CA MET A 173 16.71 8.81 1.21
C MET A 173 17.06 8.20 2.58
N LEU A 174 17.87 7.14 2.62
CA LEU A 174 18.35 6.55 3.88
C LEU A 174 19.10 7.58 4.74
N GLY A 175 19.91 8.44 4.12
CA GLY A 175 20.66 9.47 4.81
C GLY A 175 19.80 10.51 5.53
N ARG A 176 18.56 10.73 5.05
CA ARG A 176 17.62 11.70 5.63
C ARG A 176 16.77 11.13 6.78
N ILE A 177 16.84 9.82 7.06
CA ILE A 177 16.10 9.23 8.20
C ILE A 177 16.49 9.96 9.47
N ILE A 178 15.51 10.52 10.17
CA ILE A 178 15.67 11.11 11.49
C ILE A 178 15.59 9.98 12.51
N VAL A 179 16.66 9.78 13.29
CA VAL A 179 16.74 8.72 14.29
C VAL A 179 16.46 9.22 15.71
N ALA A 180 16.78 10.48 15.99
CA ALA A 180 16.63 11.11 17.29
C ALA A 180 16.69 12.63 17.15
N TYR A 181 16.50 13.33 18.27
CA TYR A 181 16.85 14.74 18.41
C TYR A 181 17.95 14.90 19.47
N ASN A 182 18.82 15.89 19.28
CA ASN A 182 19.85 16.20 20.25
C ASN A 182 19.31 17.11 21.39
N TYR A 183 20.13 17.41 22.41
CA TYR A 183 19.73 18.27 23.53
C TYR A 183 19.39 19.71 23.11
N ASP A 184 19.78 20.13 21.92
CA ASP A 184 19.45 21.46 21.37
C ASP A 184 18.12 21.40 20.53
N GLY A 185 17.49 20.23 20.43
CA GLY A 185 16.25 19.99 19.67
C GLY A 185 16.45 19.82 18.17
N GLU A 186 17.68 19.71 17.70
CA GLU A 186 18.00 19.51 16.30
C GLU A 186 17.89 18.02 15.91
N PRO A 187 17.45 17.69 14.67
CA PRO A 187 17.35 16.31 14.23
C PRO A 187 18.73 15.68 14.03
N VAL A 188 18.87 14.45 14.46
CA VAL A 188 20.03 13.59 14.18
C VAL A 188 19.60 12.55 13.17
N THR A 189 20.39 12.38 12.10
CA THR A 189 20.02 11.54 10.97
C THR A 189 20.91 10.28 10.87
N ALA A 190 20.49 9.32 10.05
CA ALA A 190 21.30 8.14 9.72
C ALA A 190 22.62 8.53 9.02
N LYS A 191 22.65 9.66 8.30
CA LYS A 191 23.88 10.22 7.73
C LYS A 191 24.86 10.68 8.79
N ASP A 192 24.38 11.34 9.84
CA ASP A 192 25.20 11.80 10.98
C ASP A 192 25.84 10.63 11.71
N LEU A 193 25.10 9.51 11.84
CA LEU A 193 25.61 8.25 12.38
C LEU A 193 26.54 7.49 11.43
N LYS A 194 26.74 7.96 10.20
CA LYS A 194 27.52 7.31 9.14
C LYS A 194 27.02 5.88 8.79
N ALA A 195 25.71 5.63 8.96
CA ALA A 195 25.11 4.31 8.78
C ALA A 195 24.75 3.98 7.32
N VAL A 196 24.63 4.98 6.44
CA VAL A 196 24.07 4.85 5.08
C VAL A 196 24.78 3.79 4.25
N GLY A 197 26.11 3.73 4.28
CA GLY A 197 26.88 2.77 3.49
C GLY A 197 26.60 1.32 3.86
N SER A 198 26.56 1.04 5.15
CA SER A 198 26.29 -0.30 5.68
C SER A 198 24.85 -0.72 5.43
N MET A 199 23.88 0.16 5.61
CA MET A 199 22.48 -0.08 5.28
C MET A 199 22.29 -0.36 3.79
N ALA A 200 22.90 0.45 2.92
CA ALA A 200 22.84 0.25 1.47
C ALA A 200 23.49 -1.06 1.02
N ALA A 201 24.55 -1.50 1.69
CA ALA A 201 25.19 -2.80 1.41
C ALA A 201 24.25 -3.97 1.71
N LEU A 202 23.47 -3.91 2.81
CA LEU A 202 22.45 -4.89 3.13
C LEU A 202 21.28 -4.88 2.14
N LEU A 203 20.93 -3.72 1.57
CA LEU A 203 19.80 -3.53 0.69
C LEU A 203 20.14 -3.66 -0.81
N LYS A 204 21.40 -3.87 -1.19
CA LYS A 204 21.86 -3.85 -2.58
C LYS A 204 21.16 -4.85 -3.51
N ASP A 205 20.74 -5.99 -2.97
CA ASP A 205 20.01 -7.01 -3.71
C ASP A 205 18.49 -6.82 -3.55
N ALA A 206 18.04 -6.46 -2.35
CA ALA A 206 16.63 -6.18 -2.06
C ALA A 206 16.02 -5.03 -2.88
N ILE A 207 16.82 -4.11 -3.41
CA ILE A 207 16.33 -3.04 -4.30
C ILE A 207 15.96 -3.53 -5.70
N LYS A 208 16.32 -4.76 -6.06
CA LYS A 208 16.01 -5.37 -7.36
C LYS A 208 14.64 -6.02 -7.30
N PRO A 209 13.69 -5.62 -8.16
CA PRO A 209 12.38 -6.27 -8.22
C PRO A 209 12.46 -7.74 -8.57
N ASN A 210 11.59 -8.55 -8.01
CA ASN A 210 11.50 -10.00 -8.23
C ASN A 210 10.48 -10.30 -9.32
N MET A 211 10.81 -11.17 -10.26
CA MET A 211 9.94 -11.55 -11.36
C MET A 211 9.51 -13.00 -11.20
N ILE A 212 8.20 -13.21 -11.20
CA ILE A 212 7.52 -14.51 -11.12
C ILE A 212 6.40 -14.55 -12.15
N GLN A 213 5.48 -15.50 -12.05
CA GLN A 213 4.33 -15.60 -12.94
C GLN A 213 3.08 -16.09 -12.21
N THR A 214 1.93 -16.01 -12.89
CA THR A 214 0.69 -16.62 -12.43
C THR A 214 0.60 -18.08 -12.89
N LEU A 215 -0.42 -18.81 -12.42
CA LEU A 215 -0.71 -20.17 -12.90
C LEU A 215 -0.91 -20.23 -14.42
N GLU A 216 -1.49 -19.19 -15.03
CA GLU A 216 -1.70 -19.09 -16.47
C GLU A 216 -0.56 -18.34 -17.19
N HIS A 217 0.63 -18.30 -16.59
CA HIS A 217 1.87 -17.76 -17.17
C HIS A 217 1.90 -16.25 -17.44
N THR A 218 1.00 -15.47 -16.86
CA THR A 218 1.10 -14.01 -16.89
C THR A 218 2.29 -13.55 -16.05
N PRO A 219 3.23 -12.76 -16.58
CA PRO A 219 4.37 -12.27 -15.80
C PRO A 219 3.93 -11.36 -14.66
N ALA A 220 4.56 -11.49 -13.50
CA ALA A 220 4.34 -10.67 -12.33
C ALA A 220 5.65 -10.18 -11.74
N ILE A 221 5.73 -8.89 -11.43
CA ILE A 221 6.84 -8.29 -10.70
C ILE A 221 6.36 -8.03 -9.29
N VAL A 222 7.02 -8.67 -8.32
CA VAL A 222 6.68 -8.56 -6.90
C VAL A 222 7.84 -7.87 -6.18
N HIS A 223 7.54 -6.75 -5.49
CA HIS A 223 8.61 -6.00 -4.84
C HIS A 223 8.09 -5.04 -3.76
N GLY A 224 8.60 -5.21 -2.54
CA GLY A 224 8.22 -4.44 -1.38
C GLY A 224 6.78 -4.67 -0.91
N GLY A 225 6.47 -4.27 0.31
CA GLY A 225 5.16 -4.54 0.90
C GLY A 225 4.77 -3.59 2.02
N PRO A 226 4.90 -2.24 1.86
CA PRO A 226 4.53 -1.31 2.91
C PRO A 226 3.03 -1.40 3.20
N PHE A 227 2.65 -1.33 4.48
CA PHE A 227 1.25 -1.34 4.88
C PHE A 227 0.56 -0.01 4.56
N ALA A 228 -0.66 -0.06 4.02
CA ALA A 228 -1.40 1.13 3.64
C ALA A 228 -1.97 1.92 4.82
N ASN A 229 -2.15 1.31 5.99
CA ASN A 229 -2.65 2.00 7.19
C ASN A 229 -1.58 2.80 7.94
N ILE A 230 -0.29 2.61 7.64
CA ILE A 230 0.84 3.28 8.29
C ILE A 230 1.90 3.80 7.32
N ALA A 231 1.89 3.36 6.06
CA ALA A 231 2.76 3.80 4.99
C ALA A 231 1.94 3.96 3.69
N HIS A 232 2.58 4.07 2.53
CA HIS A 232 1.86 4.33 1.28
C HIS A 232 1.19 3.10 0.64
N GLY A 233 1.44 1.89 1.14
CA GLY A 233 0.64 0.71 0.82
C GLY A 233 0.70 0.20 -0.63
N CYS A 234 1.77 0.49 -1.36
CA CYS A 234 1.94 0.13 -2.76
C CYS A 234 3.27 -0.58 -2.98
N ASN A 235 3.36 -1.39 -4.03
CA ASN A 235 4.64 -1.94 -4.47
C ASN A 235 5.61 -0.84 -4.92
N SER A 236 6.87 -1.20 -5.21
CA SER A 236 7.89 -0.20 -5.51
C SER A 236 7.64 0.58 -6.80
N VAL A 237 8.08 1.82 -6.82
CA VAL A 237 8.16 2.67 -8.02
C VAL A 237 9.00 1.99 -9.09
N ARG A 238 10.11 1.37 -8.69
CA ARG A 238 11.03 0.67 -9.59
C ARG A 238 10.36 -0.51 -10.31
N ALA A 239 9.59 -1.33 -9.57
CA ALA A 239 8.83 -2.44 -10.15
C ALA A 239 7.77 -1.94 -11.14
N THR A 240 7.01 -0.91 -10.77
CA THR A 240 5.97 -0.34 -11.64
C THR A 240 6.56 0.28 -12.91
N LYS A 241 7.62 1.07 -12.80
CA LYS A 241 8.30 1.65 -13.98
C LYS A 241 8.91 0.59 -14.89
N MET A 242 9.47 -0.49 -14.31
CA MET A 242 9.97 -1.60 -15.08
C MET A 242 8.85 -2.34 -15.82
N ALA A 243 7.74 -2.61 -15.14
CA ALA A 243 6.56 -3.23 -15.74
C ALA A 243 6.01 -2.41 -16.91
N LEU A 244 5.91 -1.08 -16.77
CA LEU A 244 5.45 -0.16 -17.83
C LEU A 244 6.32 -0.23 -19.09
N LYS A 245 7.62 -0.55 -18.97
CA LYS A 245 8.52 -0.74 -20.12
C LYS A 245 8.48 -2.16 -20.70
N MET A 246 7.80 -3.10 -20.06
CA MET A 246 7.76 -4.51 -20.45
C MET A 246 6.48 -4.93 -21.16
N ALA A 247 5.37 -4.25 -20.89
CA ALA A 247 4.04 -4.64 -21.37
C ALA A 247 3.20 -3.44 -21.80
N ASP A 248 2.16 -3.73 -22.59
CA ASP A 248 1.20 -2.71 -23.04
C ASP A 248 0.24 -2.31 -21.92
N ILE A 249 0.01 -3.22 -20.96
CA ILE A 249 -0.90 -3.03 -19.82
C ILE A 249 -0.18 -3.48 -18.55
N VAL A 250 -0.17 -2.62 -17.54
CA VAL A 250 0.36 -2.92 -16.20
C VAL A 250 -0.78 -2.85 -15.20
N ILE A 251 -0.98 -3.93 -14.46
CA ILE A 251 -1.99 -4.04 -13.41
C ILE A 251 -1.26 -3.99 -12.07
N THR A 252 -1.60 -3.01 -11.24
CA THR A 252 -1.04 -2.86 -9.90
C THR A 252 -2.15 -2.73 -8.87
N GLU A 253 -1.81 -2.91 -7.59
CA GLU A 253 -2.78 -2.77 -6.50
C GLU A 253 -2.30 -1.83 -5.41
N ALA A 254 -3.25 -1.30 -4.64
CA ALA A 254 -3.01 -0.55 -3.42
C ALA A 254 -3.68 -1.24 -2.22
N GLY A 255 -3.10 -1.10 -1.03
CA GLY A 255 -3.54 -1.80 0.17
C GLY A 255 -4.88 -1.30 0.72
N PHE A 256 -5.66 -2.21 1.29
CA PHE A 256 -6.97 -1.93 1.88
C PHE A 256 -7.98 -1.29 0.91
N GLY A 257 -8.81 -0.35 1.38
CA GLY A 257 -9.81 0.33 0.59
C GLY A 257 -9.28 1.54 -0.18
N ALA A 258 -10.11 2.07 -1.07
CA ALA A 258 -9.76 3.22 -1.89
C ALA A 258 -9.54 4.51 -1.07
N ASP A 259 -10.16 4.59 0.10
CA ASP A 259 -9.97 5.69 1.07
C ASP A 259 -8.58 5.70 1.73
N LEU A 260 -7.84 4.62 1.62
CA LEU A 260 -6.50 4.43 2.18
C LEU A 260 -5.44 4.22 1.10
N GLY A 261 -5.47 3.03 0.49
CA GLY A 261 -4.43 2.62 -0.45
C GLY A 261 -4.47 3.38 -1.75
N ALA A 262 -5.64 3.62 -2.35
CA ALA A 262 -5.72 4.36 -3.60
C ALA A 262 -5.39 5.84 -3.40
N GLU A 263 -5.85 6.47 -2.32
CA GLU A 263 -5.45 7.85 -1.97
C GLU A 263 -3.92 7.97 -1.95
N LYS A 264 -3.23 7.09 -1.22
CA LYS A 264 -1.77 7.12 -1.09
C LYS A 264 -1.04 6.73 -2.38
N PHE A 265 -1.63 5.85 -3.18
CA PHE A 265 -1.13 5.54 -4.50
C PHE A 265 -1.11 6.80 -5.38
N PHE A 266 -2.17 7.57 -5.39
CA PHE A 266 -2.28 8.80 -6.19
C PHE A 266 -1.43 9.94 -5.60
N ASP A 267 -1.66 10.28 -4.34
CA ASP A 267 -1.09 11.48 -3.73
C ASP A 267 0.36 11.33 -3.25
N ILE A 268 0.85 10.09 -3.09
CA ILE A 268 2.24 9.83 -2.70
C ILE A 268 3.01 9.18 -3.86
N LYS A 269 2.63 7.96 -4.28
CA LYS A 269 3.40 7.19 -5.25
C LYS A 269 3.39 7.83 -6.64
N CYS A 270 2.20 8.13 -7.18
CA CYS A 270 2.09 8.74 -8.50
C CYS A 270 2.72 10.13 -8.54
N ARG A 271 2.49 10.95 -7.52
CA ARG A 271 3.13 12.27 -7.36
C ARG A 271 4.65 12.16 -7.40
N LYS A 272 5.25 11.33 -6.53
CA LYS A 272 6.70 11.16 -6.43
C LYS A 272 7.32 10.59 -7.70
N ALA A 273 6.65 9.65 -8.36
CA ALA A 273 7.23 8.90 -9.47
C ALA A 273 6.86 9.46 -10.86
N GLY A 274 5.98 10.45 -10.94
CA GLY A 274 5.46 10.99 -12.21
C GLY A 274 4.61 9.97 -12.97
N LEU A 275 3.85 9.12 -12.25
CA LEU A 275 3.00 8.11 -12.86
C LEU A 275 1.61 8.68 -13.14
N THR A 276 1.03 8.30 -14.28
CA THR A 276 -0.34 8.67 -14.67
C THR A 276 -1.17 7.39 -14.86
N PRO A 277 -2.06 7.06 -13.91
CA PRO A 277 -2.96 5.92 -14.07
C PRO A 277 -3.96 6.14 -15.21
N SER A 278 -4.22 5.11 -16.00
CA SER A 278 -5.13 5.16 -17.14
C SER A 278 -6.55 4.67 -16.81
N ALA A 279 -6.67 3.78 -15.83
CA ALA A 279 -7.95 3.25 -15.35
C ALA A 279 -7.84 2.79 -13.90
N VAL A 280 -8.97 2.72 -13.22
CA VAL A 280 -9.12 2.12 -11.89
C VAL A 280 -10.15 1.00 -11.95
N VAL A 281 -9.83 -0.13 -11.35
CA VAL A 281 -10.76 -1.22 -11.06
C VAL A 281 -11.09 -1.16 -9.57
N LEU A 282 -12.35 -0.89 -9.24
CA LEU A 282 -12.85 -0.87 -7.87
C LEU A 282 -13.56 -2.20 -7.56
N VAL A 283 -12.94 -3.00 -6.71
CA VAL A 283 -13.44 -4.31 -6.31
C VAL A 283 -14.41 -4.18 -5.14
N SER A 284 -15.56 -4.83 -5.25
CA SER A 284 -16.50 -5.02 -4.16
C SER A 284 -17.09 -6.44 -4.19
N THR A 285 -17.93 -6.75 -3.21
CA THR A 285 -18.68 -7.99 -3.13
C THR A 285 -20.09 -7.69 -2.63
N VAL A 286 -21.06 -8.52 -2.99
CA VAL A 286 -22.41 -8.48 -2.40
C VAL A 286 -22.33 -8.60 -0.87
N LYS A 287 -21.45 -9.50 -0.38
CA LYS A 287 -21.21 -9.70 1.06
C LYS A 287 -20.71 -8.43 1.76
N ALA A 288 -19.80 -7.67 1.14
CA ALA A 288 -19.30 -6.42 1.71
C ALA A 288 -20.41 -5.38 1.89
N MET A 289 -21.26 -5.22 0.90
CA MET A 289 -22.41 -4.30 1.01
C MET A 289 -23.41 -4.73 2.05
N LYS A 290 -23.77 -6.01 2.11
CA LYS A 290 -24.66 -6.54 3.17
C LYS A 290 -24.06 -6.37 4.56
N TYR A 291 -22.76 -6.60 4.71
CA TYR A 291 -22.05 -6.38 5.98
C TYR A 291 -22.12 -4.92 6.42
N ASN A 292 -21.82 -3.99 5.51
CA ASN A 292 -21.92 -2.55 5.75
C ASN A 292 -23.38 -2.11 6.00
N GLY A 293 -24.36 -2.88 5.53
CA GLY A 293 -25.79 -2.72 5.84
C GLY A 293 -26.21 -3.29 7.18
N GLY A 294 -25.28 -3.90 7.94
CA GLY A 294 -25.52 -4.40 9.30
C GLY A 294 -25.78 -5.91 9.42
N VAL A 295 -25.57 -6.70 8.36
CA VAL A 295 -25.71 -8.16 8.40
C VAL A 295 -24.53 -8.80 9.12
N ALA A 296 -24.79 -9.71 10.04
CA ALA A 296 -23.76 -10.45 10.74
C ALA A 296 -23.00 -11.41 9.79
N LYS A 297 -21.70 -11.64 10.05
CA LYS A 297 -20.83 -12.47 9.18
C LYS A 297 -21.43 -13.83 8.80
N LYS A 298 -22.10 -14.50 9.74
CA LYS A 298 -22.69 -15.83 9.55
C LYS A 298 -23.87 -15.83 8.57
N ASP A 299 -24.58 -14.70 8.44
CA ASP A 299 -25.80 -14.54 7.67
C ASP A 299 -25.57 -13.91 6.29
N LEU A 300 -24.33 -13.54 5.96
CA LEU A 300 -23.94 -12.92 4.68
C LEU A 300 -24.27 -13.77 3.43
N PRO A 301 -24.27 -15.11 3.47
CA PRO A 301 -24.67 -15.92 2.32
C PRO A 301 -26.15 -15.78 1.95
N GLU A 302 -27.00 -15.38 2.88
CA GLU A 302 -28.44 -15.24 2.63
C GLU A 302 -28.76 -13.95 1.87
N LYS A 303 -29.71 -14.03 0.92
CA LYS A 303 -30.18 -12.85 0.19
C LYS A 303 -30.78 -11.82 1.15
N ASN A 304 -30.35 -10.55 1.01
CA ASN A 304 -30.86 -9.46 1.83
C ASN A 304 -30.79 -8.12 1.09
N MET A 305 -31.81 -7.82 0.30
CA MET A 305 -31.89 -6.58 -0.48
C MET A 305 -31.97 -5.31 0.37
N GLU A 306 -32.58 -5.37 1.55
CA GLU A 306 -32.71 -4.21 2.45
C GLU A 306 -31.32 -3.81 2.96
N ALA A 307 -30.58 -4.76 3.51
CA ALA A 307 -29.23 -4.52 3.98
C ALA A 307 -28.28 -4.10 2.85
N LEU A 308 -28.40 -4.71 1.68
CA LEU A 308 -27.62 -4.34 0.51
C LEU A 308 -27.84 -2.88 0.12
N LYS A 309 -29.12 -2.44 0.03
CA LYS A 309 -29.48 -1.04 -0.26
C LYS A 309 -28.96 -0.07 0.81
N LYS A 310 -28.98 -0.47 2.08
CA LYS A 310 -28.43 0.32 3.18
C LYS A 310 -26.90 0.42 3.12
N GLY A 311 -26.22 -0.66 2.77
CA GLY A 311 -24.76 -0.71 2.77
C GLY A 311 -24.09 -0.24 1.48
N ILE A 312 -24.82 -0.05 0.39
CA ILE A 312 -24.26 0.38 -0.90
C ILE A 312 -23.65 1.79 -0.85
N VAL A 313 -24.02 2.60 0.15
CA VAL A 313 -23.45 3.93 0.39
C VAL A 313 -21.93 3.88 0.61
N ASN A 314 -21.39 2.76 1.10
CA ASN A 314 -19.95 2.55 1.21
C ASN A 314 -19.30 2.47 -0.18
N LEU A 315 -19.89 1.70 -1.10
CA LEU A 315 -19.44 1.64 -2.49
C LEU A 315 -19.56 3.02 -3.16
N GLU A 316 -20.66 3.73 -2.95
CA GLU A 316 -20.88 5.08 -3.47
C GLU A 316 -19.77 6.03 -3.06
N LYS A 317 -19.42 6.05 -1.78
CA LYS A 317 -18.35 6.91 -1.27
C LYS A 317 -16.99 6.58 -1.90
N HIS A 318 -16.68 5.31 -2.13
CA HIS A 318 -15.45 4.93 -2.82
C HIS A 318 -15.44 5.33 -4.30
N ILE A 319 -16.57 5.24 -5.00
CA ILE A 319 -16.72 5.76 -6.37
C ILE A 319 -16.47 7.28 -6.40
N GLU A 320 -17.12 8.04 -5.53
CA GLU A 320 -16.94 9.49 -5.40
C GLU A 320 -15.47 9.86 -5.12
N ASN A 321 -14.83 9.15 -4.21
CA ASN A 321 -13.43 9.38 -3.88
C ASN A 321 -12.52 9.19 -5.11
N LEU A 322 -12.72 8.13 -5.87
CA LEU A 322 -11.93 7.85 -7.07
C LEU A 322 -12.22 8.84 -8.21
N GLN A 323 -13.45 9.28 -8.36
CA GLN A 323 -13.83 10.29 -9.37
C GLN A 323 -13.09 11.62 -9.18
N LYS A 324 -12.74 12.00 -7.94
CA LYS A 324 -11.98 13.21 -7.63
C LYS A 324 -10.59 13.25 -8.27
N TYR A 325 -10.02 12.10 -8.54
CA TYR A 325 -8.72 11.96 -9.22
C TYR A 325 -8.79 12.02 -10.75
N GLY A 326 -10.00 12.03 -11.34
CA GLY A 326 -10.20 12.17 -12.78
C GLY A 326 -9.82 10.94 -13.62
N VAL A 327 -9.69 9.76 -13.00
CA VAL A 327 -9.36 8.50 -13.66
C VAL A 327 -10.63 7.70 -13.94
N PRO A 328 -10.83 7.14 -15.15
CA PRO A 328 -11.99 6.31 -15.47
C PRO A 328 -12.06 5.06 -14.58
N ILE A 329 -13.29 4.67 -14.18
CA ILE A 329 -13.54 3.61 -13.20
C ILE A 329 -14.33 2.46 -13.81
N VAL A 330 -13.87 1.22 -13.57
CA VAL A 330 -14.67 0.00 -13.69
C VAL A 330 -14.94 -0.52 -12.29
N VAL A 331 -16.20 -0.70 -11.93
CA VAL A 331 -16.57 -1.43 -10.71
C VAL A 331 -16.68 -2.91 -11.06
N THR A 332 -16.03 -3.77 -10.26
CA THR A 332 -16.18 -5.21 -10.42
C THR A 332 -16.68 -5.86 -9.15
N LEU A 333 -17.59 -6.81 -9.29
CA LEU A 333 -17.96 -7.70 -8.21
C LEU A 333 -17.17 -9.00 -8.31
N ASN A 334 -16.42 -9.32 -7.25
CA ASN A 334 -15.90 -10.66 -7.04
C ASN A 334 -17.10 -11.53 -6.63
N LYS A 335 -17.68 -12.22 -7.63
CA LYS A 335 -18.94 -12.95 -7.50
C LYS A 335 -18.75 -14.24 -6.71
N TYR A 336 -19.71 -14.53 -5.84
CA TYR A 336 -19.83 -15.79 -5.11
C TYR A 336 -21.05 -16.56 -5.58
N VAL A 337 -21.01 -17.88 -5.45
CA VAL A 337 -22.13 -18.78 -5.81
C VAL A 337 -23.43 -18.48 -5.02
N THR A 338 -23.31 -17.79 -3.90
CA THR A 338 -24.44 -17.40 -3.05
C THR A 338 -25.10 -16.07 -3.47
N ASP A 339 -24.51 -15.35 -4.42
CA ASP A 339 -25.01 -14.04 -4.83
C ASP A 339 -26.23 -14.22 -5.75
N SER A 340 -27.34 -13.56 -5.43
CA SER A 340 -28.57 -13.65 -6.21
C SER A 340 -28.57 -12.69 -7.40
N GLU A 341 -29.22 -13.09 -8.49
CA GLU A 341 -29.33 -12.27 -9.71
C GLU A 341 -29.97 -10.89 -9.44
N GLU A 342 -30.92 -10.80 -8.49
CA GLU A 342 -31.53 -9.53 -8.11
C GLU A 342 -30.54 -8.59 -7.41
N GLU A 343 -29.68 -9.12 -6.52
CA GLU A 343 -28.62 -8.35 -5.87
C GLU A 343 -27.61 -7.85 -6.89
N LEU A 344 -27.18 -8.73 -7.79
CA LEU A 344 -26.23 -8.39 -8.86
C LEU A 344 -26.77 -7.32 -9.81
N ALA A 345 -28.03 -7.46 -10.27
CA ALA A 345 -28.69 -6.48 -11.15
C ALA A 345 -28.80 -5.10 -10.46
N TYR A 346 -29.21 -5.07 -9.21
CA TYR A 346 -29.34 -3.82 -8.46
C TYR A 346 -27.99 -3.07 -8.36
N ILE A 347 -26.89 -3.78 -8.07
CA ILE A 347 -25.56 -3.16 -7.95
C ILE A 347 -25.08 -2.67 -9.32
N LYS A 348 -25.31 -3.45 -10.37
CA LYS A 348 -24.97 -3.04 -11.74
C LYS A 348 -25.65 -1.73 -12.10
N ASP A 349 -26.98 -1.66 -11.98
CA ASP A 349 -27.76 -0.46 -12.28
C ASP A 349 -27.28 0.75 -11.45
N PHE A 350 -26.98 0.51 -10.20
CA PHE A 350 -26.41 1.53 -9.33
C PHE A 350 -25.08 2.08 -9.85
N CYS A 351 -24.12 1.22 -10.19
CA CYS A 351 -22.81 1.62 -10.69
C CYS A 351 -22.90 2.36 -12.03
N GLU A 352 -23.72 1.86 -12.95
CA GLU A 352 -23.95 2.50 -14.25
C GLU A 352 -24.60 3.88 -14.09
N SER A 353 -25.53 4.05 -13.14
CA SER A 353 -26.13 5.35 -12.82
C SER A 353 -25.13 6.38 -12.26
N ARG A 354 -23.99 5.93 -11.72
CA ARG A 354 -22.87 6.77 -11.25
C ARG A 354 -21.78 6.99 -12.31
N GLY A 355 -22.05 6.59 -13.57
CA GLY A 355 -21.11 6.75 -14.69
C GLY A 355 -19.93 5.78 -14.69
N CYS A 356 -20.00 4.70 -13.94
CA CYS A 356 -18.99 3.65 -13.91
C CYS A 356 -19.33 2.53 -14.88
N GLU A 357 -18.33 1.94 -15.54
CA GLU A 357 -18.47 0.64 -16.15
C GLU A 357 -18.61 -0.43 -15.05
N PHE A 358 -19.33 -1.52 -15.38
CA PHE A 358 -19.54 -2.62 -14.43
C PHE A 358 -19.21 -3.97 -15.08
N ALA A 359 -18.61 -4.88 -14.30
CA ALA A 359 -18.34 -6.25 -14.72
C ALA A 359 -18.42 -7.22 -13.52
N LEU A 360 -18.82 -8.45 -13.81
CA LEU A 360 -18.67 -9.57 -12.87
C LEU A 360 -17.31 -10.23 -13.07
N ALA A 361 -16.76 -10.79 -11.99
CA ALA A 361 -15.52 -11.55 -12.03
C ALA A 361 -15.67 -12.86 -11.21
N GLU A 362 -15.33 -13.97 -11.83
CA GLU A 362 -15.37 -15.34 -11.26
C GLU A 362 -13.97 -15.98 -11.38
N VAL A 363 -12.92 -15.17 -11.21
CA VAL A 363 -11.53 -15.57 -11.46
C VAL A 363 -11.01 -16.59 -10.45
N TRP A 364 -11.57 -16.65 -9.24
CA TRP A 364 -11.19 -17.65 -8.26
C TRP A 364 -11.47 -19.07 -8.75
N GLU A 365 -12.62 -19.27 -9.41
CA GLU A 365 -13.08 -20.57 -9.89
C GLU A 365 -12.61 -20.87 -11.31
N HIS A 366 -12.53 -19.84 -12.18
CA HIS A 366 -12.33 -20.00 -13.62
C HIS A 366 -11.05 -19.34 -14.15
N GLY A 367 -10.14 -18.89 -13.29
CA GLY A 367 -8.87 -18.26 -13.70
C GLY A 367 -9.10 -17.07 -14.64
N GLY A 368 -8.25 -16.94 -15.66
CA GLY A 368 -8.35 -15.84 -16.63
C GLY A 368 -9.67 -15.82 -17.40
N GLN A 369 -10.25 -16.99 -17.69
CA GLN A 369 -11.55 -17.06 -18.38
C GLN A 369 -12.66 -16.40 -17.55
N GLY A 370 -12.64 -16.52 -16.22
CA GLY A 370 -13.59 -15.86 -15.32
C GLY A 370 -13.43 -14.34 -15.22
N GLY A 371 -12.35 -13.78 -15.77
CA GLY A 371 -12.06 -12.36 -15.79
C GLY A 371 -12.27 -11.66 -17.15
N VAL A 372 -12.69 -12.39 -18.18
CA VAL A 372 -12.79 -11.86 -19.56
C VAL A 372 -13.77 -10.69 -19.67
N GLU A 373 -14.91 -10.73 -18.99
CA GLU A 373 -15.85 -9.60 -18.96
C GLU A 373 -15.19 -8.34 -18.40
N LEU A 374 -14.53 -8.45 -17.25
CA LEU A 374 -13.80 -7.36 -16.60
C LEU A 374 -12.68 -6.84 -17.52
N ALA A 375 -11.90 -7.74 -18.13
CA ALA A 375 -10.81 -7.37 -19.04
C ALA A 375 -11.32 -6.59 -20.25
N ASN A 376 -12.44 -6.98 -20.84
CA ASN A 376 -13.06 -6.25 -21.96
C ASN A 376 -13.51 -4.85 -21.53
N LYS A 377 -14.08 -4.68 -20.34
CA LYS A 377 -14.47 -3.36 -19.81
C LYS A 377 -13.24 -2.47 -19.58
N VAL A 378 -12.17 -3.03 -19.01
CA VAL A 378 -10.90 -2.30 -18.84
C VAL A 378 -10.31 -1.90 -20.19
N LEU A 379 -10.23 -2.81 -21.16
CA LEU A 379 -9.73 -2.52 -22.50
C LEU A 379 -10.55 -1.42 -23.19
N ASN A 380 -11.87 -1.48 -23.09
CA ASN A 380 -12.75 -0.44 -23.65
C ASN A 380 -12.45 0.94 -23.06
N ILE A 381 -12.22 1.02 -21.76
CA ILE A 381 -11.80 2.29 -21.09
C ILE A 381 -10.44 2.74 -21.60
N LEU A 382 -9.45 1.86 -21.66
CA LEU A 382 -8.09 2.19 -22.11
C LEU A 382 -8.03 2.66 -23.58
N GLU A 383 -8.95 2.22 -24.42
CA GLU A 383 -9.03 2.57 -25.83
C GLU A 383 -9.87 3.83 -26.08
N ASN A 384 -10.95 4.05 -25.33
CA ASN A 384 -11.97 5.04 -25.64
C ASN A 384 -12.13 6.18 -24.62
N LYS A 385 -11.49 6.11 -23.45
CA LYS A 385 -11.56 7.16 -22.43
C LYS A 385 -10.17 7.68 -22.12
N GLU A 386 -10.05 8.99 -21.98
CA GLU A 386 -8.81 9.65 -21.54
C GLU A 386 -8.81 9.80 -20.03
N SER A 387 -7.67 9.55 -19.40
CA SER A 387 -7.45 9.83 -18.00
C SER A 387 -7.09 11.29 -17.82
N ASN A 388 -7.87 12.00 -17.02
CA ASN A 388 -7.60 13.37 -16.57
C ASN A 388 -7.01 13.36 -15.15
N PHE A 389 -6.06 12.46 -14.92
CA PHE A 389 -5.48 12.25 -13.60
C PHE A 389 -4.92 13.54 -13.00
N LYS A 390 -5.31 13.80 -11.75
CA LYS A 390 -4.78 14.87 -10.91
C LYS A 390 -4.67 14.39 -9.46
N VAL A 391 -3.69 14.92 -8.75
CA VAL A 391 -3.55 14.73 -7.30
C VAL A 391 -4.61 15.53 -6.54
N LEU A 392 -4.91 15.13 -5.32
CA LEU A 392 -5.98 15.71 -4.51
C LEU A 392 -5.68 17.15 -4.06
N TYR A 393 -4.43 17.44 -3.80
CA TYR A 393 -3.95 18.74 -3.31
C TYR A 393 -2.60 19.12 -3.92
N PRO A 394 -2.31 20.43 -4.12
CA PRO A 394 -1.02 20.90 -4.60
C PRO A 394 0.06 20.84 -3.51
N ASP A 395 1.33 20.86 -3.91
CA ASP A 395 2.47 20.77 -2.98
C ASP A 395 2.59 22.00 -2.07
N GLU A 396 2.10 23.17 -2.52
CA GLU A 396 2.17 24.43 -1.82
C GLU A 396 1.24 24.54 -0.61
N TYR A 397 0.28 23.63 -0.47
CA TYR A 397 -0.57 23.59 0.72
C TYR A 397 0.27 23.35 1.97
N THR A 398 -0.11 24.01 3.09
CA THR A 398 0.45 23.71 4.40
C THR A 398 0.10 22.27 4.83
N LEU A 399 0.84 21.71 5.78
CA LEU A 399 0.55 20.36 6.28
C LEU A 399 -0.90 20.26 6.79
N LYS A 400 -1.41 21.28 7.50
CA LYS A 400 -2.80 21.29 7.96
C LYS A 400 -3.80 21.32 6.81
N GLN A 401 -3.57 22.12 5.78
CA GLN A 401 -4.44 22.15 4.58
C GLN A 401 -4.46 20.78 3.88
N LYS A 402 -3.32 20.10 3.76
CA LYS A 402 -3.24 18.74 3.19
C LYS A 402 -4.04 17.74 4.02
N ILE A 403 -3.85 17.75 5.35
CA ILE A 403 -4.58 16.88 6.29
C ILE A 403 -6.09 17.14 6.21
N GLU A 404 -6.52 18.40 6.23
CA GLU A 404 -7.93 18.77 6.15
C GLU A 404 -8.53 18.37 4.80
N THR A 405 -7.80 18.54 3.69
CA THR A 405 -8.26 18.15 2.36
C THR A 405 -8.51 16.64 2.31
N ILE A 406 -7.55 15.82 2.75
CA ILE A 406 -7.72 14.36 2.80
C ILE A 406 -8.91 13.98 3.69
N SER A 407 -9.00 14.57 4.88
CA SER A 407 -10.03 14.23 5.85
C SER A 407 -11.45 14.58 5.36
N LYS A 408 -11.63 15.74 4.77
CA LYS A 408 -12.93 16.19 4.24
C LYS A 408 -13.29 15.48 2.94
N GLU A 409 -12.38 15.48 1.98
CA GLU A 409 -12.64 15.01 0.64
C GLU A 409 -12.72 13.48 0.54
N ILE A 410 -11.83 12.77 1.24
CA ILE A 410 -11.72 11.30 1.14
C ILE A 410 -12.49 10.61 2.28
N TYR A 411 -12.33 11.08 3.52
CA TYR A 411 -12.97 10.41 4.66
C TYR A 411 -14.40 10.89 4.94
N GLY A 412 -14.81 12.01 4.37
CA GLY A 412 -16.14 12.60 4.58
C GLY A 412 -16.28 13.31 5.94
N ALA A 413 -15.17 13.67 6.58
CA ALA A 413 -15.20 14.36 7.86
C ALA A 413 -15.63 15.83 7.72
N ASP A 414 -16.31 16.37 8.73
CA ASP A 414 -16.69 17.80 8.78
C ASP A 414 -15.48 18.70 9.02
N GLY A 415 -14.42 18.18 9.68
CA GLY A 415 -13.21 18.93 9.98
C GLY A 415 -12.19 18.10 10.72
N VAL A 416 -11.11 18.74 11.17
CA VAL A 416 -10.00 18.12 11.88
C VAL A 416 -9.70 18.91 13.16
N THR A 417 -9.55 18.18 14.26
CA THR A 417 -9.03 18.73 15.53
C THR A 417 -7.64 18.19 15.80
N TYR A 418 -6.77 19.03 16.32
CA TYR A 418 -5.39 18.67 16.59
C TYR A 418 -5.13 18.64 18.10
N SER A 419 -4.53 17.57 18.59
CA SER A 419 -4.02 17.53 19.96
C SER A 419 -2.83 18.49 20.12
N ALA A 420 -2.54 18.93 21.34
CA ALA A 420 -1.36 19.78 21.61
C ALA A 420 -0.04 19.12 21.13
N ALA A 421 0.06 17.79 21.22
CA ALA A 421 1.21 17.04 20.72
C ALA A 421 1.31 17.09 19.18
N ALA A 422 0.17 16.97 18.48
CA ALA A 422 0.12 17.09 17.02
C ALA A 422 0.49 18.49 16.55
N GLU A 423 -0.03 19.53 17.21
CA GLU A 423 0.33 20.93 16.91
C GLU A 423 1.84 21.17 17.02
N LYS A 424 2.44 20.69 18.12
CA LYS A 424 3.89 20.80 18.34
C LYS A 424 4.70 20.03 17.28
N ALA A 425 4.23 18.84 16.88
CA ALA A 425 4.90 18.03 15.86
C ALA A 425 4.84 18.70 14.49
N LEU A 426 3.66 19.20 14.09
CA LEU A 426 3.49 19.92 12.83
C LEU A 426 4.37 21.17 12.75
N ALA A 427 4.39 21.98 13.81
CA ALA A 427 5.24 23.16 13.88
C ALA A 427 6.73 22.81 13.75
N ARG A 428 7.18 21.71 14.37
CA ARG A 428 8.56 21.22 14.24
C ARG A 428 8.88 20.78 12.81
N ILE A 429 7.99 20.04 12.16
CA ILE A 429 8.18 19.58 10.77
C ILE A 429 8.25 20.78 9.81
N GLU A 430 7.39 21.78 9.99
CA GLU A 430 7.42 23.00 9.16
C GLU A 430 8.70 23.81 9.40
N ALA A 431 9.16 23.93 10.64
CA ALA A 431 10.42 24.61 10.98
C ALA A 431 11.66 23.91 10.36
N MET A 432 11.60 22.60 10.15
CA MET A 432 12.63 21.84 9.40
C MET A 432 12.55 22.01 7.87
N GLY A 433 11.64 22.83 7.35
CA GLY A 433 11.45 23.04 5.90
C GLY A 433 10.74 21.91 5.19
N MET A 434 10.07 21.00 5.90
CA MET A 434 9.41 19.81 5.37
C MET A 434 7.91 20.01 5.06
N GLY A 435 7.38 21.24 5.16
CA GLY A 435 5.98 21.54 4.91
C GLY A 435 5.49 21.23 3.48
N HIS A 436 6.41 21.17 2.52
CA HIS A 436 6.10 20.82 1.12
C HIS A 436 5.85 19.32 0.89
N LEU A 437 6.20 18.44 1.83
CA LEU A 437 6.05 17.00 1.67
C LEU A 437 4.56 16.58 1.64
N PRO A 438 4.20 15.54 0.87
CA PRO A 438 2.87 14.96 0.95
C PRO A 438 2.63 14.32 2.33
N VAL A 439 1.36 14.25 2.71
CA VAL A 439 0.96 13.66 4.01
C VAL A 439 0.58 12.21 3.85
N CYS A 440 1.18 11.34 4.66
CA CYS A 440 0.80 9.94 4.75
C CYS A 440 -0.03 9.73 6.03
N MET A 441 -1.35 9.62 5.89
CA MET A 441 -2.27 9.45 7.00
C MET A 441 -2.22 8.03 7.56
N ALA A 442 -1.75 7.89 8.81
CA ALA A 442 -1.90 6.62 9.53
C ALA A 442 -3.32 6.53 10.10
N LYS A 443 -4.07 5.52 9.71
CA LYS A 443 -5.45 5.33 10.16
C LYS A 443 -5.87 3.86 10.20
N ASN A 444 -6.97 3.61 10.91
CA ASN A 444 -7.66 2.33 10.88
C ASN A 444 -8.29 2.10 9.49
N GLN A 445 -8.18 0.88 8.98
CA GLN A 445 -8.69 0.49 7.66
C GLN A 445 -10.24 0.37 7.60
N TYR A 446 -10.92 0.41 8.72
CA TYR A 446 -12.38 0.27 8.82
C TYR A 446 -13.10 1.62 8.97
N SER A 447 -12.39 2.69 9.26
CA SER A 447 -13.02 3.99 9.53
C SER A 447 -13.16 4.81 8.25
N LEU A 448 -14.39 4.96 7.82
CA LEU A 448 -14.86 5.92 6.83
C LEU A 448 -16.05 6.65 7.48
N SER A 449 -16.03 7.97 7.48
CA SER A 449 -17.09 8.79 8.12
C SER A 449 -18.36 8.80 7.30
#